data_55a761cff42f74512086225f4fa30e0c
#
_entry.id   55a761cff42f74512086225f4fa30e0c
#
_cell.length_a   1.000
_cell.length_b   1.000
_cell.length_c   1.000
_cell.angle_alpha   90.00
_cell.angle_beta   90.00
_cell.angle_gamma   90.00
#
_symmetry.space_group_name_H-M   'P 1'
#
loop_
_entity.id
_entity.type
_entity.pdbx_description
1 polymer ?
#
loop_
_entity_poly.entity_id
_entity_poly.type
_entity_poly.pdbx_seq_one_letter_code
_entity_poly.pdbx_strand_id
1 'polypeptide(L)'
;MKALVLDNIARSFGGLRAVNGVSLTAPSGRITGLIGPNGAGKTTVVNLITGLLKVTQGRILLGNQDVTEADATMLARAGVSRTFQNIRLISGASVLDNVVAGFHRHETSGTLANLLGLPSAIRERRALEARAEALLERFGMATLAKHPAGGLSYGHQRRIEMMRALAMEPAVLLLDEPVAGMNDNEAFSLADIFRTVAQQGVAVLLIEHNMRFVMSLCEHIYVLASGQLIAEGEPDAIGRNPKVIEAYLGA
;
A
#
# COMPACT_ATOMS: atom_id res chain seq x y z
N MET A 1 12.50 12.61 2.75
CA MET A 1 11.61 11.84 1.85
C MET A 1 12.34 10.57 1.46
N LYS A 2 11.67 9.41 1.49
CA LYS A 2 12.35 8.11 1.26
C LYS A 2 11.80 7.49 -0.02
N ALA A 3 12.66 7.19 -0.99
CA ALA A 3 12.33 6.33 -2.13
C ALA A 3 12.43 4.86 -1.72
N LEU A 4 11.63 3.99 -2.33
CA LEU A 4 11.81 2.54 -2.27
C LEU A 4 12.60 2.09 -3.49
N VAL A 5 13.69 1.37 -3.28
CA VAL A 5 14.51 0.80 -4.37
C VAL A 5 14.66 -0.70 -4.15
N LEU A 6 14.34 -1.47 -5.17
CA LEU A 6 14.67 -2.89 -5.27
C LEU A 6 15.85 -3.01 -6.23
N ASP A 7 16.94 -3.63 -5.76
CA ASP A 7 18.18 -3.81 -6.55
C ASP A 7 18.40 -5.30 -6.74
N ASN A 8 18.09 -5.77 -7.95
CA ASN A 8 18.30 -7.13 -8.44
C ASN A 8 17.77 -8.22 -7.48
N ILE A 9 16.56 -8.00 -6.90
CA ILE A 9 15.99 -8.93 -5.93
C ILE A 9 15.55 -10.22 -6.61
N ALA A 10 15.79 -11.35 -5.92
CA ALA A 10 15.32 -12.67 -6.34
C ALA A 10 14.70 -13.44 -5.17
N ARG A 11 13.75 -14.32 -5.50
CA ARG A 11 13.16 -15.28 -4.55
C ARG A 11 12.86 -16.60 -5.23
N SER A 12 13.37 -17.67 -4.64
CA SER A 12 13.09 -19.05 -5.07
C SER A 12 12.31 -19.79 -3.99
N PHE A 13 11.42 -20.67 -4.43
CA PHE A 13 10.69 -21.63 -3.59
C PHE A 13 10.97 -23.04 -4.14
N GLY A 14 11.84 -23.78 -3.45
CA GLY A 14 12.35 -25.04 -4.01
C GLY A 14 13.06 -24.78 -5.34
N GLY A 15 12.62 -25.46 -6.42
CA GLY A 15 13.17 -25.28 -7.77
C GLY A 15 12.57 -24.12 -8.59
N LEU A 16 11.49 -23.46 -8.10
CA LEU A 16 10.79 -22.40 -8.83
C LEU A 16 11.33 -21.02 -8.43
N ARG A 17 11.81 -20.25 -9.39
CA ARG A 17 12.14 -18.83 -9.21
C ARG A 17 10.88 -17.99 -9.41
N ALA A 18 10.24 -17.58 -8.31
CA ALA A 18 9.04 -16.74 -8.34
C ALA A 18 9.34 -15.26 -8.62
N VAL A 19 10.54 -14.80 -8.27
CA VAL A 19 11.09 -13.47 -8.60
C VAL A 19 12.55 -13.67 -8.99
N ASN A 20 12.98 -13.10 -10.10
CA ASN A 20 14.28 -13.34 -10.70
C ASN A 20 14.91 -12.05 -11.22
N GLY A 21 15.72 -11.42 -10.39
CA GLY A 21 16.50 -10.23 -10.77
C GLY A 21 15.65 -8.97 -10.99
N VAL A 22 14.61 -8.75 -10.16
CA VAL A 22 13.74 -7.59 -10.30
C VAL A 22 14.42 -6.36 -9.69
N SER A 23 14.54 -5.30 -10.51
CA SER A 23 15.00 -3.98 -10.08
C SER A 23 13.93 -2.95 -10.39
N LEU A 24 13.49 -2.19 -9.40
CA LEU A 24 12.56 -1.08 -9.59
C LEU A 24 12.81 0.02 -8.58
N THR A 25 12.37 1.23 -8.92
CA THR A 25 12.40 2.38 -8.03
C THR A 25 11.02 3.00 -7.94
N ALA A 26 10.52 3.19 -6.72
CA ALA A 26 9.35 4.01 -6.44
C ALA A 26 9.81 5.30 -5.75
N PRO A 27 9.92 6.42 -6.49
CA PRO A 27 10.41 7.68 -5.95
C PRO A 27 9.43 8.28 -4.94
N SER A 28 9.96 9.00 -3.95
CA SER A 28 9.15 9.82 -3.07
C SER A 28 8.36 10.87 -3.87
N GLY A 29 7.10 11.07 -3.51
CA GLY A 29 6.24 12.05 -4.17
C GLY A 29 5.59 11.59 -5.46
N ARG A 30 5.78 10.33 -5.85
CA ARG A 30 5.27 9.78 -7.11
C ARG A 30 4.49 8.49 -6.91
N ILE A 31 3.64 8.19 -7.90
CA ILE A 31 2.89 6.94 -7.98
C ILE A 31 3.51 6.07 -9.07
N THR A 32 4.05 4.93 -8.64
CA THR A 32 4.68 3.93 -9.51
C THR A 32 3.79 2.71 -9.60
N GLY A 33 3.52 2.21 -10.80
CA GLY A 33 2.74 1.00 -11.05
C GLY A 33 3.62 -0.25 -11.11
N LEU A 34 3.17 -1.36 -10.53
CA LEU A 34 3.70 -2.70 -10.77
C LEU A 34 2.56 -3.57 -11.29
N ILE A 35 2.56 -3.86 -12.58
CA ILE A 35 1.52 -4.61 -13.26
C ILE A 35 2.05 -5.93 -13.82
N GLY A 36 1.15 -6.76 -14.33
CA GLY A 36 1.49 -8.02 -14.97
C GLY A 36 0.35 -9.04 -14.84
N PRO A 37 0.36 -10.12 -15.61
CA PRO A 37 -0.65 -11.17 -15.56
C PRO A 37 -0.69 -11.88 -14.20
N ASN A 38 -1.71 -12.72 -14.01
CA ASN A 38 -1.80 -13.57 -12.82
C ASN A 38 -0.61 -14.55 -12.78
N GLY A 39 -0.06 -14.75 -11.58
CA GLY A 39 1.14 -15.59 -11.44
C GLY A 39 2.46 -14.94 -11.84
N ALA A 40 2.46 -13.67 -12.29
CA ALA A 40 3.69 -12.96 -12.67
C ALA A 40 4.71 -12.77 -11.53
N GLY A 41 4.31 -12.94 -10.27
CA GLY A 41 5.18 -12.75 -9.10
C GLY A 41 4.95 -11.45 -8.33
N LYS A 42 3.96 -10.63 -8.68
CA LYS A 42 3.64 -9.33 -8.04
C LYS A 42 3.46 -9.46 -6.52
N THR A 43 2.62 -10.38 -6.08
CA THR A 43 2.40 -10.64 -4.65
C THR A 43 3.68 -11.07 -3.93
N THR A 44 4.55 -11.83 -4.61
CA THR A 44 5.86 -12.20 -4.06
C THR A 44 6.74 -10.97 -3.88
N VAL A 45 6.82 -10.07 -4.87
CA VAL A 45 7.55 -8.80 -4.76
C VAL A 45 7.02 -7.96 -3.58
N VAL A 46 5.70 -7.81 -3.46
CA VAL A 46 5.09 -7.08 -2.33
C VAL A 46 5.45 -7.72 -0.98
N ASN A 47 5.40 -9.05 -0.88
CA ASN A 47 5.75 -9.76 0.34
C ASN A 47 7.25 -9.65 0.69
N LEU A 48 8.13 -9.52 -0.30
CA LEU A 48 9.56 -9.22 -0.09
C LEU A 48 9.72 -7.80 0.47
N ILE A 49 9.07 -6.79 -0.15
CA ILE A 49 9.12 -5.38 0.30
C ILE A 49 8.59 -5.23 1.73
N THR A 50 7.60 -6.01 2.12
CA THR A 50 6.97 -5.92 3.45
C THR A 50 7.61 -6.84 4.50
N GLY A 51 8.70 -7.56 4.17
CA GLY A 51 9.41 -8.46 5.08
C GLY A 51 8.63 -9.72 5.48
N LEU A 52 7.52 -10.01 4.81
CA LEU A 52 6.78 -11.27 4.98
C LEU A 52 7.50 -12.45 4.32
N LEU A 53 8.34 -12.15 3.34
CA LEU A 53 9.27 -13.08 2.71
C LEU A 53 10.67 -12.46 2.72
N LYS A 54 11.69 -13.30 2.83
CA LYS A 54 13.09 -12.88 2.70
C LYS A 54 13.56 -13.00 1.26
N VAL A 55 14.37 -12.05 0.80
CA VAL A 55 15.05 -12.17 -0.49
C VAL A 55 16.08 -13.31 -0.48
N THR A 56 16.26 -13.97 -1.61
CA THR A 56 17.34 -14.94 -1.78
C THR A 56 18.62 -14.25 -2.28
N GLN A 57 18.47 -13.19 -3.07
CA GLN A 57 19.56 -12.36 -3.63
C GLN A 57 19.05 -10.93 -3.82
N GLY A 58 19.98 -9.98 -3.92
CA GLY A 58 19.69 -8.57 -4.14
C GLY A 58 19.46 -7.81 -2.86
N ARG A 59 19.03 -6.54 -2.98
CA ARG A 59 18.84 -5.62 -1.84
C ARG A 59 17.55 -4.84 -1.97
N ILE A 60 17.00 -4.45 -0.81
CA ILE A 60 15.87 -3.54 -0.68
C ILE A 60 16.34 -2.33 0.11
N LEU A 61 16.19 -1.14 -0.48
CA LEU A 61 16.60 0.12 0.14
C LEU A 61 15.39 1.01 0.39
N LEU A 62 15.36 1.65 1.54
CA LEU A 62 14.40 2.68 1.90
C LEU A 62 15.12 4.00 2.11
N GLY A 63 15.12 4.85 1.09
CA GLY A 63 16.08 5.97 0.98
C GLY A 63 17.50 5.43 0.90
N ASN A 64 18.33 5.84 1.84
CA ASN A 64 19.74 5.38 1.94
C ASN A 64 19.93 4.18 2.89
N GLN A 65 18.84 3.69 3.49
CA GLN A 65 18.92 2.61 4.46
C GLN A 65 18.69 1.27 3.78
N ASP A 66 19.62 0.33 3.91
CA ASP A 66 19.42 -1.07 3.53
C ASP A 66 18.49 -1.73 4.55
N VAL A 67 17.36 -2.24 4.07
CA VAL A 67 16.32 -2.90 4.86
C VAL A 67 16.10 -4.35 4.44
N THR A 68 17.01 -4.91 3.69
CA THR A 68 16.91 -6.25 3.08
C THR A 68 16.60 -7.34 4.09
N GLU A 69 17.23 -7.29 5.26
CA GLU A 69 17.05 -8.27 6.32
C GLU A 69 15.97 -7.87 7.36
N ALA A 70 15.36 -6.71 7.21
CA ALA A 70 14.33 -6.24 8.13
C ALA A 70 13.10 -7.15 8.11
N ASP A 71 12.50 -7.37 9.27
CA ASP A 71 11.21 -8.04 9.39
C ASP A 71 10.05 -7.05 9.16
N ALA A 72 8.82 -7.58 9.11
CA ALA A 72 7.64 -6.77 8.86
C ALA A 72 7.44 -5.66 9.92
N THR A 73 7.78 -5.92 11.18
CA THR A 73 7.66 -4.94 12.27
C THR A 73 8.67 -3.80 12.09
N MET A 74 9.92 -4.14 11.76
CA MET A 74 10.98 -3.16 11.49
C MET A 74 10.62 -2.30 10.27
N LEU A 75 10.10 -2.89 9.18
CA LEU A 75 9.67 -2.18 7.98
C LEU A 75 8.49 -1.25 8.26
N ALA A 76 7.48 -1.72 9.01
CA ALA A 76 6.38 -0.86 9.45
C ALA A 76 6.88 0.34 10.25
N ARG A 77 7.82 0.11 11.20
CA ARG A 77 8.47 1.19 11.97
C ARG A 77 9.33 2.11 11.10
N ALA A 78 9.95 1.60 10.04
CA ALA A 78 10.71 2.40 9.08
C ALA A 78 9.83 3.26 8.18
N GLY A 79 8.50 3.01 8.16
CA GLY A 79 7.51 3.77 7.42
C GLY A 79 7.01 3.10 6.16
N VAL A 80 7.10 1.77 6.05
CA VAL A 80 6.44 1.01 5.00
C VAL A 80 5.05 0.60 5.47
N SER A 81 4.01 0.98 4.74
CA SER A 81 2.63 0.55 4.98
C SER A 81 2.05 -0.13 3.75
N ARG A 82 1.11 -1.05 3.96
CA ARG A 82 0.46 -1.82 2.90
C ARG A 82 -1.03 -1.95 3.16
N THR A 83 -1.83 -1.84 2.10
CA THR A 83 -3.19 -2.40 2.09
C THR A 83 -3.12 -3.90 1.77
N PHE A 84 -3.99 -4.70 2.36
CA PHE A 84 -4.02 -6.14 2.12
C PHE A 84 -5.14 -6.47 1.12
N GLN A 85 -4.93 -7.50 0.31
CA GLN A 85 -5.95 -7.98 -0.62
C GLN A 85 -7.22 -8.46 0.12
N ASN A 86 -7.06 -9.12 1.25
CA ASN A 86 -8.17 -9.49 2.13
C ASN A 86 -8.34 -8.44 3.23
N ILE A 87 -9.52 -7.85 3.31
CA ILE A 87 -9.87 -6.83 4.30
C ILE A 87 -9.75 -7.40 5.72
N ARG A 88 -8.97 -6.72 6.56
CA ARG A 88 -8.72 -7.10 7.96
C ARG A 88 -9.17 -5.98 8.90
N LEU A 89 -10.49 -5.79 9.01
CA LEU A 89 -11.07 -4.83 9.94
C LEU A 89 -11.46 -5.52 11.26
N ILE A 90 -11.53 -4.71 12.33
CA ILE A 90 -12.16 -5.11 13.58
C ILE A 90 -13.66 -4.94 13.37
N SER A 91 -14.36 -6.00 12.96
CA SER A 91 -15.73 -5.95 12.45
C SER A 91 -16.74 -5.38 13.47
N GLY A 92 -16.53 -5.64 14.76
CA GLY A 92 -17.39 -5.13 15.84
C GLY A 92 -17.07 -3.72 16.30
N ALA A 93 -15.92 -3.16 15.88
CA ALA A 93 -15.55 -1.79 16.22
C ALA A 93 -16.15 -0.80 15.22
N SER A 94 -16.28 0.46 15.63
CA SER A 94 -16.71 1.53 14.74
C SER A 94 -15.71 1.80 13.62
N VAL A 95 -16.15 2.49 12.56
CA VAL A 95 -15.26 2.96 11.50
C VAL A 95 -14.14 3.85 12.09
N LEU A 96 -14.51 4.77 12.97
CA LEU A 96 -13.57 5.67 13.63
C LEU A 96 -12.53 4.87 14.43
N ASP A 97 -12.94 3.91 15.27
CA ASP A 97 -12.01 3.11 16.07
C ASP A 97 -11.06 2.29 15.20
N ASN A 98 -11.54 1.78 14.05
CA ASN A 98 -10.69 1.10 13.08
C ASN A 98 -9.61 2.03 12.51
N VAL A 99 -9.95 3.27 12.18
CA VAL A 99 -8.97 4.24 11.66
C VAL A 99 -8.01 4.69 12.77
N VAL A 100 -8.51 4.95 13.99
CA VAL A 100 -7.68 5.29 15.17
C VAL A 100 -6.65 4.20 15.44
N ALA A 101 -7.05 2.92 15.33
CA ALA A 101 -6.10 1.81 15.49
C ALA A 101 -4.91 1.85 14.50
N GLY A 102 -5.07 2.49 13.33
CA GLY A 102 -3.98 2.74 12.40
C GLY A 102 -2.90 3.68 12.93
N PHE A 103 -3.24 4.56 13.87
CA PHE A 103 -2.30 5.48 14.52
C PHE A 103 -1.49 4.86 15.67
N HIS A 104 -1.68 3.58 16.00
CA HIS A 104 -1.01 2.91 17.12
C HIS A 104 0.52 3.13 17.15
N ARG A 105 1.16 3.25 15.99
CA ARG A 105 2.59 3.57 15.89
C ARG A 105 2.96 4.91 16.55
N HIS A 106 2.02 5.85 16.62
CA HIS A 106 2.22 7.21 17.13
C HIS A 106 1.78 7.36 18.59
N GLU A 107 1.24 6.29 19.20
CA GLU A 107 0.90 6.28 20.62
C GLU A 107 2.16 6.32 21.48
N THR A 108 2.21 7.29 22.38
CA THR A 108 3.29 7.48 23.34
C THR A 108 2.86 7.10 24.74
N SER A 109 1.55 7.11 25.03
CA SER A 109 0.99 6.73 26.32
C SER A 109 1.08 5.21 26.51
N GLY A 110 1.72 4.80 27.58
CA GLY A 110 1.84 3.38 27.94
C GLY A 110 0.48 2.75 28.29
N THR A 111 0.39 1.42 28.20
CA THR A 111 -0.84 0.64 28.47
C THR A 111 -1.45 0.96 29.84
N LEU A 112 -0.60 1.19 30.86
CA LEU A 112 -1.06 1.54 32.20
C LEU A 112 -1.72 2.93 32.25
N ALA A 113 -1.18 3.90 31.53
CA ALA A 113 -1.73 5.26 31.45
C ALA A 113 -3.10 5.26 30.78
N ASN A 114 -3.26 4.45 29.72
CA ASN A 114 -4.52 4.24 29.02
C ASN A 114 -5.54 3.53 29.91
N LEU A 115 -5.14 2.50 30.65
CA LEU A 115 -6.02 1.75 31.55
C LEU A 115 -6.51 2.60 32.74
N LEU A 116 -5.64 3.46 33.29
CA LEU A 116 -5.95 4.35 34.41
C LEU A 116 -6.66 5.65 33.97
N GLY A 117 -6.82 5.88 32.67
CA GLY A 117 -7.48 7.07 32.14
C GLY A 117 -6.74 8.38 32.48
N LEU A 118 -5.41 8.35 32.48
CA LEU A 118 -4.63 9.54 32.83
C LEU A 118 -4.93 10.71 31.86
N PRO A 119 -4.90 11.96 32.31
CA PRO A 119 -5.22 13.13 31.48
C PRO A 119 -4.33 13.24 30.22
N SER A 120 -3.09 12.74 30.26
CA SER A 120 -2.20 12.66 29.09
C SER A 120 -2.72 11.67 28.03
N ALA A 121 -3.12 10.47 28.45
CA ALA A 121 -3.67 9.44 27.58
C ALA A 121 -4.99 9.88 26.95
N ILE A 122 -5.87 10.54 27.73
CA ILE A 122 -7.14 11.09 27.21
C ILE A 122 -6.88 12.16 26.16
N ARG A 123 -5.93 13.08 26.39
CA ARG A 123 -5.57 14.13 25.41
C ARG A 123 -4.98 13.53 24.14
N GLU A 124 -4.10 12.54 24.27
CA GLU A 124 -3.51 11.85 23.13
C GLU A 124 -4.59 11.15 22.30
N ARG A 125 -5.49 10.39 22.95
CA ARG A 125 -6.61 9.72 22.26
C ARG A 125 -7.47 10.71 21.49
N ARG A 126 -7.87 11.83 22.09
CA ARG A 126 -8.65 12.88 21.40
C ARG A 126 -7.90 13.45 20.18
N ALA A 127 -6.59 13.64 20.27
CA ALA A 127 -5.79 14.10 19.15
C ALA A 127 -5.77 13.08 18.01
N LEU A 128 -5.66 11.78 18.31
CA LEU A 128 -5.72 10.70 17.32
C LEU A 128 -7.12 10.56 16.71
N GLU A 129 -8.18 10.71 17.52
CA GLU A 129 -9.56 10.73 17.04
C GLU A 129 -9.80 11.89 16.05
N ALA A 130 -9.33 13.10 16.35
CA ALA A 130 -9.46 14.24 15.44
C ALA A 130 -8.70 14.02 14.11
N ARG A 131 -7.52 13.37 14.16
CA ARG A 131 -6.78 13.00 12.94
C ARG A 131 -7.52 11.92 12.13
N ALA A 132 -8.14 10.96 12.80
CA ALA A 132 -8.95 9.93 12.16
C ALA A 132 -10.21 10.53 11.51
N GLU A 133 -10.89 11.48 12.18
CA GLU A 133 -12.02 12.23 11.62
C GLU A 133 -11.63 12.98 10.35
N ALA A 134 -10.49 13.64 10.31
CA ALA A 134 -9.97 14.30 9.11
C ALA A 134 -9.73 13.32 7.94
N LEU A 135 -9.27 12.09 8.23
CA LEU A 135 -9.18 11.04 7.22
C LEU A 135 -10.57 10.60 6.74
N LEU A 136 -11.53 10.44 7.65
CA LEU A 136 -12.90 10.09 7.31
C LEU A 136 -13.55 11.14 6.39
N GLU A 137 -13.34 12.42 6.68
CA GLU A 137 -13.81 13.51 5.81
C GLU A 137 -13.20 13.43 4.41
N ARG A 138 -11.88 13.25 4.35
CA ARG A 138 -11.13 13.12 3.08
C ARG A 138 -11.62 11.96 2.21
N PHE A 139 -12.03 10.84 2.85
CA PHE A 139 -12.56 9.66 2.17
C PHE A 139 -14.09 9.69 1.97
N GLY A 140 -14.77 10.79 2.35
CA GLY A 140 -16.22 10.95 2.24
C GLY A 140 -17.00 10.00 3.16
N MET A 141 -16.43 9.61 4.31
CA MET A 141 -16.98 8.64 5.23
C MET A 141 -17.31 9.19 6.63
N ALA A 142 -17.30 10.51 6.81
CA ALA A 142 -17.53 11.14 8.11
C ALA A 142 -18.88 10.75 8.75
N THR A 143 -19.95 10.63 7.95
CA THR A 143 -21.28 10.21 8.43
C THR A 143 -21.32 8.76 8.94
N LEU A 144 -20.36 7.94 8.55
CA LEU A 144 -20.26 6.53 8.92
C LEU A 144 -19.35 6.28 10.14
N ALA A 145 -18.75 7.33 10.71
CA ALA A 145 -17.76 7.25 11.78
C ALA A 145 -18.14 6.31 12.93
N LYS A 146 -19.40 6.34 13.36
CA LYS A 146 -19.92 5.55 14.50
C LYS A 146 -20.51 4.20 14.10
N HIS A 147 -20.60 3.88 12.80
CA HIS A 147 -21.16 2.61 12.35
C HIS A 147 -20.16 1.47 12.55
N PRO A 148 -20.62 0.24 12.88
CA PRO A 148 -19.78 -0.94 12.90
C PRO A 148 -19.17 -1.20 11.51
N ALA A 149 -17.85 -1.39 11.45
CA ALA A 149 -17.15 -1.53 10.18
C ALA A 149 -17.56 -2.79 9.41
N GLY A 150 -17.89 -3.88 10.11
CA GLY A 150 -18.26 -5.16 9.49
C GLY A 150 -19.60 -5.15 8.75
N GLY A 151 -20.50 -4.20 9.08
CA GLY A 151 -21.82 -4.07 8.43
C GLY A 151 -21.82 -3.24 7.14
N LEU A 152 -20.68 -2.67 6.77
CA LEU A 152 -20.60 -1.79 5.59
C LEU A 152 -20.36 -2.58 4.30
N SER A 153 -20.66 -1.93 3.16
CA SER A 153 -20.34 -2.48 1.84
C SER A 153 -18.83 -2.73 1.68
N TYR A 154 -18.46 -3.64 0.79
CA TYR A 154 -17.06 -3.97 0.51
C TYR A 154 -16.23 -2.73 0.16
N GLY A 155 -16.75 -1.82 -0.67
CA GLY A 155 -16.07 -0.58 -1.05
C GLY A 155 -15.81 0.34 0.15
N HIS A 156 -16.76 0.47 1.09
CA HIS A 156 -16.55 1.22 2.33
C HIS A 156 -15.51 0.55 3.24
N GLN A 157 -15.57 -0.77 3.39
CA GLN A 157 -14.57 -1.52 4.17
C GLN A 157 -13.15 -1.33 3.58
N ARG A 158 -13.04 -1.33 2.25
CA ARG A 158 -11.77 -1.09 1.55
C ARG A 158 -11.23 0.32 1.82
N ARG A 159 -12.11 1.34 1.83
CA ARG A 159 -11.72 2.71 2.20
C ARG A 159 -11.21 2.79 3.64
N ILE A 160 -11.82 2.06 4.59
CA ILE A 160 -11.33 2.01 5.99
C ILE A 160 -9.93 1.40 6.05
N GLU A 161 -9.67 0.34 5.30
CA GLU A 161 -8.35 -0.29 5.25
C GLU A 161 -7.28 0.69 4.72
N MET A 162 -7.60 1.45 3.67
CA MET A 162 -6.71 2.50 3.14
C MET A 162 -6.46 3.59 4.17
N MET A 163 -7.49 4.06 4.86
CA MET A 163 -7.34 5.05 5.94
C MET A 163 -6.44 4.53 7.06
N ARG A 164 -6.57 3.25 7.46
CA ARG A 164 -5.66 2.63 8.43
C ARG A 164 -4.21 2.62 7.96
N ALA A 165 -3.99 2.31 6.68
CA ALA A 165 -2.64 2.33 6.10
C ALA A 165 -2.06 3.74 6.07
N LEU A 166 -2.88 4.76 5.78
CA LEU A 166 -2.48 6.18 5.79
C LEU A 166 -2.28 6.73 7.21
N ALA A 167 -3.07 6.26 8.18
CA ALA A 167 -2.93 6.64 9.59
C ALA A 167 -1.54 6.27 10.17
N MET A 168 -0.85 5.31 9.57
CA MET A 168 0.55 5.01 9.91
C MET A 168 1.53 6.11 9.46
N GLU A 169 1.10 7.14 8.73
CA GLU A 169 1.94 8.19 8.12
C GLU A 169 3.16 7.61 7.40
N PRO A 170 2.91 6.80 6.36
CA PRO A 170 3.98 6.06 5.73
C PRO A 170 4.91 6.93 4.90
N ALA A 171 6.19 6.56 4.83
CA ALA A 171 7.12 7.07 3.82
C ALA A 171 6.93 6.34 2.48
N VAL A 172 6.51 5.06 2.54
CA VAL A 172 6.18 4.21 1.39
C VAL A 172 4.83 3.55 1.63
N LEU A 173 3.90 3.73 0.70
CA LEU A 173 2.57 3.12 0.70
C LEU A 173 2.46 2.10 -0.44
N LEU A 174 2.20 0.86 -0.09
CA LEU A 174 1.93 -0.23 -1.03
C LEU A 174 0.41 -0.42 -1.13
N LEU A 175 -0.14 -0.16 -2.31
CA LEU A 175 -1.56 -0.33 -2.62
C LEU A 175 -1.73 -1.63 -3.43
N ASP A 176 -2.27 -2.66 -2.79
CA ASP A 176 -2.45 -3.99 -3.39
C ASP A 176 -3.91 -4.16 -3.80
N GLU A 177 -4.19 -4.00 -5.10
CA GLU A 177 -5.52 -4.01 -5.72
C GLU A 177 -6.54 -3.12 -4.98
N PRO A 178 -6.23 -1.82 -4.78
CA PRO A 178 -7.04 -0.96 -3.93
C PRO A 178 -8.46 -0.73 -4.44
N VAL A 179 -8.70 -0.87 -5.74
CA VAL A 179 -10.01 -0.60 -6.37
C VAL A 179 -10.76 -1.88 -6.77
N ALA A 180 -10.29 -3.06 -6.35
CA ALA A 180 -10.97 -4.31 -6.63
C ALA A 180 -12.43 -4.28 -6.12
N GLY A 181 -13.38 -4.66 -6.98
CA GLY A 181 -14.81 -4.69 -6.64
C GLY A 181 -15.50 -3.32 -6.60
N MET A 182 -14.82 -2.23 -6.99
CA MET A 182 -15.38 -0.90 -7.09
C MET A 182 -15.82 -0.60 -8.53
N ASN A 183 -16.82 0.25 -8.69
CA ASN A 183 -17.13 0.82 -10.01
C ASN A 183 -16.14 1.93 -10.38
N ASP A 184 -16.14 2.34 -11.68
CA ASP A 184 -15.17 3.32 -12.19
C ASP A 184 -15.23 4.65 -11.42
N ASN A 185 -16.42 5.16 -11.06
CA ASN A 185 -16.57 6.42 -10.34
C ASN A 185 -15.97 6.34 -8.93
N GLU A 186 -16.19 5.24 -8.23
CA GLU A 186 -15.59 4.98 -6.91
C GLU A 186 -14.06 4.90 -7.01
N ALA A 187 -13.55 4.18 -8.01
CA ALA A 187 -12.12 4.04 -8.25
C ALA A 187 -11.47 5.41 -8.55
N PHE A 188 -12.04 6.20 -9.46
CA PHE A 188 -11.49 7.52 -9.79
C PHE A 188 -11.57 8.52 -8.63
N SER A 189 -12.58 8.41 -7.75
CA SER A 189 -12.63 9.24 -6.53
C SER A 189 -11.46 8.98 -5.60
N LEU A 190 -10.92 7.76 -5.57
CA LEU A 190 -9.72 7.41 -4.80
C LEU A 190 -8.43 7.86 -5.47
N ALA A 191 -8.40 7.98 -6.79
CA ALA A 191 -7.22 8.42 -7.52
C ALA A 191 -6.72 9.79 -7.04
N ASP A 192 -7.62 10.75 -6.79
CA ASP A 192 -7.28 12.09 -6.31
C ASP A 192 -6.72 12.05 -4.88
N ILE A 193 -7.24 11.14 -4.05
CA ILE A 193 -6.68 10.92 -2.71
C ILE A 193 -5.25 10.41 -2.81
N PHE A 194 -4.98 9.42 -3.69
CA PHE A 194 -3.63 8.87 -3.85
C PHE A 194 -2.65 9.89 -4.45
N ARG A 195 -3.10 10.73 -5.41
CA ARG A 195 -2.29 11.84 -5.92
C ARG A 195 -1.89 12.81 -4.80
N THR A 196 -2.87 13.19 -3.97
CA THR A 196 -2.60 14.08 -2.84
C THR A 196 -1.63 13.45 -1.83
N VAL A 197 -1.75 12.14 -1.56
CA VAL A 197 -0.82 11.40 -0.69
C VAL A 197 0.60 11.42 -1.27
N ALA A 198 0.74 11.13 -2.56
CA ALA A 198 2.03 11.19 -3.23
C ALA A 198 2.63 12.61 -3.16
N GLN A 199 1.85 13.65 -3.50
CA GLN A 199 2.29 15.06 -3.43
C GLN A 199 2.77 15.49 -2.03
N GLN A 200 2.33 14.81 -0.97
CA GLN A 200 2.83 15.00 0.40
C GLN A 200 4.20 14.33 0.63
N GLY A 201 4.80 13.75 -0.39
CA GLY A 201 6.12 13.14 -0.34
C GLY A 201 6.14 11.64 -0.04
N VAL A 202 4.99 10.98 -0.04
CA VAL A 202 4.90 9.52 0.09
C VAL A 202 5.29 8.86 -1.24
N ALA A 203 6.15 7.85 -1.21
CA ALA A 203 6.36 6.97 -2.35
C ALA A 203 5.21 5.96 -2.43
N VAL A 204 4.44 5.97 -3.52
CA VAL A 204 3.31 5.06 -3.70
C VAL A 204 3.66 3.99 -4.72
N LEU A 205 3.58 2.71 -4.34
CA LEU A 205 3.67 1.58 -5.26
C LEU A 205 2.28 0.95 -5.39
N LEU A 206 1.70 1.08 -6.57
CA LEU A 206 0.38 0.59 -6.92
C LEU A 206 0.49 -0.75 -7.65
N ILE A 207 -0.12 -1.78 -7.10
CA ILE A 207 -0.29 -3.08 -7.75
C ILE A 207 -1.75 -3.20 -8.19
N GLU A 208 -1.99 -3.24 -9.47
CA GLU A 208 -3.34 -3.29 -10.02
C GLU A 208 -3.38 -4.05 -11.36
N HIS A 209 -4.56 -4.55 -11.70
CA HIS A 209 -4.86 -5.17 -12.98
C HIS A 209 -5.84 -4.34 -13.82
N ASN A 210 -6.49 -3.33 -13.23
CA ASN A 210 -7.31 -2.35 -13.94
C ASN A 210 -6.43 -1.36 -14.70
N MET A 211 -6.18 -1.66 -15.99
CA MET A 211 -5.27 -0.86 -16.82
C MET A 211 -5.71 0.60 -16.95
N ARG A 212 -7.03 0.88 -17.03
CA ARG A 212 -7.53 2.26 -17.10
C ARG A 212 -7.12 3.05 -15.87
N PHE A 213 -7.29 2.45 -14.69
CA PHE A 213 -6.92 3.08 -13.42
C PHE A 213 -5.41 3.30 -13.33
N VAL A 214 -4.60 2.28 -13.65
CA VAL A 214 -3.14 2.37 -13.66
C VAL A 214 -2.66 3.48 -14.60
N MET A 215 -3.12 3.49 -15.86
CA MET A 215 -2.72 4.47 -16.87
C MET A 215 -3.12 5.91 -16.49
N SER A 216 -4.21 6.08 -15.74
CA SER A 216 -4.68 7.41 -15.32
C SER A 216 -3.93 7.96 -14.10
N LEU A 217 -3.25 7.10 -13.34
CA LEU A 217 -2.75 7.45 -12.02
C LEU A 217 -1.23 7.37 -11.90
N CYS A 218 -0.59 6.38 -12.55
CA CYS A 218 0.85 6.16 -12.43
C CYS A 218 1.64 7.09 -13.33
N GLU A 219 2.80 7.53 -12.85
CA GLU A 219 3.77 8.31 -13.63
C GLU A 219 4.80 7.39 -14.30
N HIS A 220 5.07 6.24 -13.71
CA HIS A 220 5.95 5.21 -14.24
C HIS A 220 5.40 3.83 -13.92
N ILE A 221 5.54 2.88 -14.83
CA ILE A 221 4.98 1.53 -14.71
C ILE A 221 6.07 0.51 -15.00
N TYR A 222 6.19 -0.48 -14.11
CA TYR A 222 6.97 -1.70 -14.29
C TYR A 222 6.04 -2.86 -14.62
N VAL A 223 6.39 -3.64 -15.64
CA VAL A 223 5.60 -4.80 -16.06
C VAL A 223 6.34 -6.08 -15.74
N LEU A 224 5.74 -6.88 -14.89
CA LEU A 224 6.27 -8.15 -14.44
C LEU A 224 5.60 -9.31 -15.20
N ALA A 225 6.39 -10.25 -15.69
CA ALA A 225 5.91 -11.53 -16.24
C ALA A 225 6.88 -12.64 -15.86
N SER A 226 6.36 -13.79 -15.43
CA SER A 226 7.17 -14.97 -15.05
C SER A 226 8.32 -14.65 -14.09
N GLY A 227 8.09 -13.73 -13.14
CA GLY A 227 9.08 -13.34 -12.15
C GLY A 227 10.14 -12.34 -12.63
N GLN A 228 10.05 -11.81 -13.84
CA GLN A 228 11.01 -10.87 -14.40
C GLN A 228 10.33 -9.60 -14.92
N LEU A 229 11.04 -8.48 -14.93
CA LEU A 229 10.57 -7.27 -15.62
C LEU A 229 10.74 -7.44 -17.13
N ILE A 230 9.63 -7.30 -17.86
CA ILE A 230 9.59 -7.39 -19.32
C ILE A 230 9.54 -6.03 -20.01
N ALA A 231 9.07 -4.99 -19.29
CA ALA A 231 9.01 -3.61 -19.76
C ALA A 231 8.94 -2.66 -18.57
N GLU A 232 9.38 -1.42 -18.78
CA GLU A 232 9.18 -0.28 -17.88
C GLU A 232 9.05 1.01 -18.68
N GLY A 233 8.38 2.01 -18.14
CA GLY A 233 8.23 3.31 -18.78
C GLY A 233 6.98 4.08 -18.34
N GLU A 234 6.73 5.17 -19.04
CA GLU A 234 5.51 5.96 -18.89
C GLU A 234 4.27 5.21 -19.39
N PRO A 235 3.06 5.52 -18.88
CA PRO A 235 1.82 4.83 -19.23
C PRO A 235 1.62 4.65 -20.74
N ASP A 236 1.78 5.70 -21.53
CA ASP A 236 1.57 5.66 -22.98
C ASP A 236 2.54 4.70 -23.69
N ALA A 237 3.80 4.64 -23.25
CA ALA A 237 4.79 3.72 -23.79
C ALA A 237 4.44 2.26 -23.46
N ILE A 238 4.00 2.01 -22.23
CA ILE A 238 3.58 0.68 -21.76
C ILE A 238 2.33 0.20 -22.52
N GLY A 239 1.34 1.07 -22.72
CA GLY A 239 0.10 0.73 -23.43
C GLY A 239 0.31 0.31 -24.90
N ARG A 240 1.42 0.73 -25.53
CA ARG A 240 1.78 0.40 -26.91
C ARG A 240 2.86 -0.66 -27.05
N ASN A 241 3.40 -1.17 -25.93
CA ASN A 241 4.51 -2.11 -25.96
C ASN A 241 4.05 -3.51 -26.39
N PRO A 242 4.57 -4.07 -27.50
CA PRO A 242 4.13 -5.38 -28.01
C PRO A 242 4.35 -6.52 -27.00
N LYS A 243 5.45 -6.50 -26.24
CA LYS A 243 5.73 -7.52 -25.21
C LYS A 243 4.70 -7.49 -24.08
N VAL A 244 4.21 -6.29 -23.73
CA VAL A 244 3.18 -6.13 -22.71
C VAL A 244 1.85 -6.66 -23.23
N ILE A 245 1.47 -6.30 -24.46
CA ILE A 245 0.23 -6.76 -25.09
C ILE A 245 0.24 -8.30 -25.19
N GLU A 246 1.35 -8.89 -25.65
CA GLU A 246 1.50 -10.35 -25.75
C GLU A 246 1.38 -11.05 -24.39
N ALA A 247 2.01 -10.50 -23.34
CA ALA A 247 1.95 -11.06 -22.00
C ALA A 247 0.53 -11.08 -21.40
N TYR A 248 -0.34 -10.15 -21.81
CA TYR A 248 -1.74 -10.09 -21.37
C TYR A 248 -2.71 -10.87 -22.27
N LEU A 249 -2.39 -11.03 -23.55
CA LEU A 249 -3.23 -11.77 -24.51
C LEU A 249 -2.90 -13.27 -24.54
N GLY A 250 -1.70 -13.65 -24.14
CA GLY A 250 -1.23 -15.04 -24.11
C GLY A 250 -1.38 -15.74 -22.75
N ALA A 251 -2.06 -15.11 -21.80
CA ALA A 251 -2.24 -15.61 -20.43
C ALA A 251 -3.63 -16.24 -20.22
#